data_d1428841aad66e24a08587c33aba5ce1
#
_entry.id   d1428841aad66e24a08587c33aba5ce1
#
_cell.length_a   1.000
_cell.length_b   1.000
_cell.length_c   1.000
_cell.angle_alpha   90.00
_cell.angle_beta   90.00
_cell.angle_gamma   90.00
#
_symmetry.space_group_name_H-M   'P 1'
#
loop_
_entity.id
_entity.type
_entity.pdbx_description
1 polymer ?
#
loop_
_entity_poly.entity_id
_entity_poly.type
_entity_poly.pdbx_seq_one_letter_code
_entity_poly.pdbx_strand_id
1 'polypeptide(L)'
;MNKTFFFVTRPTLWLAVAIACFLCCGLLSAEDAKPVRVLIVTGVDYPGHPWRTQAIELRKAFQASPHIEVRLAEDIEVLGTDLIFDYDVLMLNFKNYDPLKREDTAKNNLTRFIREGGGLMYFHFTGGAFEGWPEYQQIAGRVWNPEFRAHDPYQEFIVTIVQKEHPIMQGIADFRITDELYTCLDGQREIEVLAEAKSSVDNKMYPMAFIFTEGKGRGFHTVLGHDGKAFNAPELTTMLQNAAIWCAKGK
;
A
#
# COMPACT_ATOMS: atom_id res chain seq x y z
N MET A 1 -46.84 -63.87 -48.36
CA MET A 1 -46.43 -63.99 -46.94
C MET A 1 -45.25 -63.09 -46.74
N ASN A 2 -45.50 -61.79 -46.35
CA ASN A 2 -44.46 -60.80 -46.07
C ASN A 2 -44.25 -60.74 -44.58
N LYS A 3 -43.02 -60.98 -44.12
CA LYS A 3 -42.61 -60.78 -42.72
C LYS A 3 -41.89 -59.47 -42.63
N THR A 4 -42.48 -58.48 -41.98
CA THR A 4 -41.87 -57.22 -41.69
C THR A 4 -41.06 -57.33 -40.38
N PHE A 5 -39.78 -57.09 -40.43
CA PHE A 5 -38.92 -56.99 -39.25
C PHE A 5 -38.86 -55.56 -38.77
N PHE A 6 -39.29 -55.33 -37.51
CA PHE A 6 -39.08 -54.05 -36.81
C PHE A 6 -37.73 -54.04 -36.14
N PHE A 7 -36.86 -53.09 -36.54
CA PHE A 7 -35.66 -52.77 -35.82
C PHE A 7 -36.01 -51.74 -34.73
N VAL A 8 -35.85 -52.13 -33.47
CA VAL A 8 -35.89 -51.21 -32.31
C VAL A 8 -34.52 -50.70 -32.07
N THR A 9 -34.27 -49.44 -32.46
CA THR A 9 -33.05 -48.74 -32.09
C THR A 9 -33.18 -48.18 -30.66
N ARG A 10 -32.30 -48.56 -29.73
CA ARG A 10 -32.15 -47.95 -28.41
C ARG A 10 -31.18 -46.76 -28.54
N PRO A 11 -31.62 -45.50 -28.38
CA PRO A 11 -30.76 -44.41 -28.03
C PRO A 11 -30.88 -44.19 -26.55
N THR A 12 -29.80 -43.99 -25.82
CA THR A 12 -29.69 -43.35 -24.53
C THR A 12 -28.73 -44.03 -23.58
N LEU A 13 -27.45 -43.95 -23.89
CA LEU A 13 -26.41 -44.14 -22.87
C LEU A 13 -25.21 -43.19 -22.97
N TRP A 14 -25.24 -42.24 -23.91
CA TRP A 14 -24.11 -41.32 -24.09
C TRP A 14 -24.34 -39.90 -23.50
N LEU A 15 -25.54 -39.57 -23.06
CA LEU A 15 -25.87 -38.24 -22.53
C LEU A 15 -25.61 -38.09 -21.02
N ALA A 16 -25.48 -39.19 -20.30
CA ALA A 16 -25.29 -39.15 -18.84
C ALA A 16 -23.81 -38.97 -18.42
N VAL A 17 -22.84 -39.28 -19.27
CA VAL A 17 -21.41 -39.17 -18.94
C VAL A 17 -20.86 -37.76 -19.20
N ALA A 18 -21.46 -36.99 -20.10
CA ALA A 18 -21.02 -35.62 -20.40
C ALA A 18 -21.43 -34.61 -19.34
N ILE A 19 -22.51 -34.85 -18.59
CA ILE A 19 -22.98 -33.94 -17.52
C ILE A 19 -22.19 -34.12 -16.21
N ALA A 20 -21.66 -35.30 -15.94
CA ALA A 20 -20.86 -35.58 -14.74
C ALA A 20 -19.44 -34.97 -14.81
N CYS A 21 -18.86 -34.76 -16.01
CA CYS A 21 -17.56 -34.11 -16.16
C CYS A 21 -17.60 -32.57 -16.04
N PHE A 22 -18.76 -31.93 -16.25
CA PHE A 22 -18.89 -30.47 -16.12
C PHE A 22 -19.12 -30.00 -14.68
N LEU A 23 -19.57 -30.88 -13.78
CA LEU A 23 -19.81 -30.57 -12.38
C LEU A 23 -18.55 -30.77 -11.48
N CYS A 24 -17.51 -31.44 -11.96
CA CYS A 24 -16.24 -31.59 -11.23
C CYS A 24 -15.21 -30.49 -11.50
N CYS A 25 -15.44 -29.59 -12.49
CA CYS A 25 -14.51 -28.48 -12.78
C CYS A 25 -14.80 -27.17 -12.00
N GLY A 26 -15.77 -27.19 -11.07
CA GLY A 26 -16.24 -26.00 -10.33
C GLY A 26 -15.79 -25.90 -8.88
N LEU A 27 -14.96 -26.82 -8.39
CA LEU A 27 -14.41 -26.78 -7.01
C LEU A 27 -12.88 -26.79 -7.02
N LEU A 28 -12.28 -25.93 -7.83
CA LEU A 28 -11.00 -25.37 -7.44
C LEU A 28 -11.32 -24.42 -6.28
N SER A 29 -11.21 -24.92 -5.05
CA SER A 29 -11.16 -24.08 -3.88
C SER A 29 -10.09 -23.04 -4.16
N ALA A 30 -10.43 -21.76 -4.10
CA ALA A 30 -9.43 -20.72 -4.00
C ALA A 30 -8.58 -21.14 -2.80
N GLU A 31 -7.35 -21.61 -3.07
CA GLU A 31 -6.36 -21.87 -2.04
C GLU A 31 -6.31 -20.59 -1.23
N ASP A 32 -6.64 -20.65 0.06
CA ASP A 32 -6.70 -19.45 0.91
C ASP A 32 -5.31 -18.83 0.87
N ALA A 33 -5.15 -17.80 0.02
CA ALA A 33 -3.89 -17.09 -0.11
C ALA A 33 -3.51 -16.58 1.27
N LYS A 34 -2.31 -16.89 1.75
CA LYS A 34 -1.84 -16.44 3.06
C LYS A 34 -1.99 -14.92 3.15
N PRO A 35 -2.45 -14.39 4.29
CA PRO A 35 -2.57 -12.96 4.45
C PRO A 35 -1.21 -12.28 4.31
N VAL A 36 -1.20 -11.09 3.73
CA VAL A 36 -0.03 -10.22 3.62
C VAL A 36 0.37 -9.78 5.04
N ARG A 37 1.62 -10.03 5.42
CA ARG A 37 2.15 -9.65 6.73
C ARG A 37 2.71 -8.24 6.66
N VAL A 38 2.06 -7.30 7.35
CA VAL A 38 2.45 -5.88 7.41
C VAL A 38 3.03 -5.57 8.79
N LEU A 39 4.22 -4.96 8.83
CA LEU A 39 4.78 -4.37 10.04
C LEU A 39 4.67 -2.85 9.93
N ILE A 40 3.88 -2.23 10.82
CA ILE A 40 3.88 -0.78 11.00
C ILE A 40 5.05 -0.43 11.93
N VAL A 41 5.98 0.40 11.45
CA VAL A 41 7.13 0.89 12.23
C VAL A 41 6.87 2.34 12.60
N THR A 42 6.85 2.64 13.90
CA THR A 42 6.49 3.96 14.46
C THR A 42 7.17 4.17 15.82
N GLY A 43 6.74 5.16 16.61
CA GLY A 43 7.19 5.30 18.01
C GLY A 43 8.06 6.55 18.28
N VAL A 44 8.24 7.40 17.27
CA VAL A 44 9.01 8.66 17.44
C VAL A 44 8.06 9.81 17.65
N ASP A 45 8.17 10.50 18.78
CA ASP A 45 7.39 11.71 19.05
C ASP A 45 7.89 12.84 18.13
N TYR A 46 6.99 13.38 17.34
CA TYR A 46 7.22 14.48 16.41
C TYR A 46 6.15 15.55 16.62
N PRO A 47 6.51 16.82 16.92
CA PRO A 47 5.54 17.87 17.13
C PRO A 47 4.57 18.04 15.96
N GLY A 48 3.28 18.12 16.26
CA GLY A 48 2.22 18.23 15.25
C GLY A 48 1.76 16.92 14.62
N HIS A 49 2.49 15.81 14.83
CA HIS A 49 2.15 14.51 14.25
C HIS A 49 1.96 13.46 15.34
N PRO A 50 0.73 13.22 15.79
CA PRO A 50 0.44 12.32 16.90
C PRO A 50 0.53 10.85 16.45
N TRP A 51 1.75 10.32 16.36
CA TRP A 51 2.00 8.96 15.84
C TRP A 51 1.14 7.88 16.51
N ARG A 52 0.83 8.03 17.81
CA ARG A 52 -0.02 7.06 18.53
C ARG A 52 -1.41 6.97 17.94
N THR A 53 -2.02 8.12 17.62
CA THR A 53 -3.34 8.15 16.96
C THR A 53 -3.26 7.59 15.56
N GLN A 54 -2.26 8.01 14.78
CA GLN A 54 -2.04 7.51 13.42
C GLN A 54 -1.81 6.00 13.42
N ALA A 55 -0.99 5.47 14.34
CA ALA A 55 -0.71 4.04 14.45
C ALA A 55 -1.97 3.21 14.79
N ILE A 56 -2.84 3.74 15.65
CA ILE A 56 -4.13 3.11 15.97
C ILE A 56 -5.02 3.05 14.73
N GLU A 57 -5.15 4.14 13.99
CA GLU A 57 -6.01 4.19 12.80
C GLU A 57 -5.42 3.35 11.65
N LEU A 58 -4.11 3.38 11.42
CA LEU A 58 -3.43 2.49 10.46
C LEU A 58 -3.67 1.01 10.80
N ARG A 59 -3.52 0.66 12.08
CA ARG A 59 -3.78 -0.72 12.54
C ARG A 59 -5.22 -1.12 12.29
N LYS A 60 -6.21 -0.27 12.62
CA LYS A 60 -7.62 -0.52 12.36
C LYS A 60 -7.88 -0.69 10.85
N ALA A 61 -7.31 0.20 10.03
CA ALA A 61 -7.44 0.16 8.59
C ALA A 61 -6.98 -1.20 8.02
N PHE A 62 -5.80 -1.69 8.41
CA PHE A 62 -5.30 -2.98 7.94
C PHE A 62 -6.06 -4.17 8.54
N GLN A 63 -6.45 -4.13 9.82
CA GLN A 63 -7.22 -5.21 10.47
C GLN A 63 -8.63 -5.38 9.87
N ALA A 64 -9.18 -4.37 9.22
CA ALA A 64 -10.47 -4.47 8.55
C ALA A 64 -10.43 -5.35 7.28
N SER A 65 -9.23 -5.66 6.76
CA SER A 65 -9.06 -6.56 5.62
C SER A 65 -8.74 -7.99 6.08
N PRO A 66 -9.49 -9.01 5.62
CA PRO A 66 -9.16 -10.41 5.94
C PRO A 66 -7.88 -10.90 5.24
N HIS A 67 -7.36 -10.14 4.28
CA HIS A 67 -6.17 -10.46 3.51
C HIS A 67 -4.88 -9.89 4.11
N ILE A 68 -4.95 -9.24 5.29
CA ILE A 68 -3.80 -8.57 5.90
C ILE A 68 -3.67 -8.99 7.36
N GLU A 69 -2.48 -9.46 7.73
CA GLU A 69 -2.04 -9.62 9.11
C GLU A 69 -1.12 -8.45 9.46
N VAL A 70 -1.50 -7.62 10.44
CA VAL A 70 -0.75 -6.43 10.82
C VAL A 70 -0.17 -6.55 12.21
N ARG A 71 1.09 -6.14 12.36
CA ARG A 71 1.80 -5.95 13.63
C ARG A 71 2.31 -4.51 13.73
N LEU A 72 2.54 -4.08 14.96
CA LEU A 72 3.01 -2.75 15.28
C LEU A 72 4.32 -2.85 16.07
N ALA A 73 5.36 -2.14 15.61
CA ALA A 73 6.59 -1.89 16.34
C ALA A 73 6.62 -0.41 16.74
N GLU A 74 6.57 -0.14 18.03
CA GLU A 74 6.63 1.22 18.61
C GLU A 74 8.07 1.64 18.93
N ASP A 75 9.04 1.00 18.27
CA ASP A 75 10.46 1.30 18.36
C ASP A 75 11.09 1.14 16.97
N ILE A 76 11.57 2.25 16.41
CA ILE A 76 12.19 2.28 15.08
C ILE A 76 13.52 1.49 15.01
N GLU A 77 14.12 1.16 16.17
CA GLU A 77 15.32 0.32 16.24
C GLU A 77 15.09 -1.09 15.67
N VAL A 78 13.84 -1.53 15.52
CA VAL A 78 13.47 -2.77 14.84
C VAL A 78 14.05 -2.85 13.43
N LEU A 79 14.21 -1.71 12.75
CA LEU A 79 14.81 -1.63 11.41
C LEU A 79 16.27 -2.10 11.37
N GLY A 80 16.99 -1.99 12.50
CA GLY A 80 18.35 -2.51 12.67
C GLY A 80 18.41 -4.01 13.04
N THR A 81 17.32 -4.76 12.87
CA THR A 81 17.23 -6.19 13.18
C THR A 81 16.76 -7.01 11.98
N ASP A 82 16.97 -8.32 12.01
CA ASP A 82 16.50 -9.22 10.95
C ASP A 82 14.98 -9.49 11.03
N LEU A 83 14.31 -9.07 12.11
CA LEU A 83 12.86 -9.26 12.29
C LEU A 83 12.04 -8.68 11.14
N ILE A 84 12.50 -7.60 10.52
CA ILE A 84 11.78 -6.95 9.41
C ILE A 84 11.60 -7.90 8.21
N PHE A 85 12.51 -8.87 8.03
CA PHE A 85 12.44 -9.82 6.90
C PHE A 85 11.39 -10.91 7.08
N ASP A 86 10.77 -11.01 8.28
CA ASP A 86 9.61 -11.88 8.52
C ASP A 86 8.32 -11.31 7.93
N TYR A 87 8.34 -10.07 7.42
CA TYR A 87 7.17 -9.39 6.87
C TYR A 87 7.27 -9.25 5.35
N ASP A 88 6.11 -9.09 4.73
CA ASP A 88 6.00 -8.87 3.29
C ASP A 88 6.05 -7.38 2.96
N VAL A 89 5.54 -6.55 3.89
CA VAL A 89 5.45 -5.08 3.74
C VAL A 89 5.84 -4.40 5.05
N LEU A 90 6.67 -3.35 4.94
CA LEU A 90 6.90 -2.40 6.02
C LEU A 90 6.13 -1.11 5.74
N MET A 91 5.31 -0.66 6.71
CA MET A 91 4.66 0.64 6.70
C MET A 91 5.42 1.56 7.65
N LEU A 92 6.13 2.54 7.11
CA LEU A 92 6.89 3.50 7.88
C LEU A 92 5.99 4.68 8.25
N ASN A 93 5.89 4.96 9.56
CA ASN A 93 5.10 6.04 10.15
C ASN A 93 5.90 6.75 11.25
N PHE A 94 7.00 7.37 10.86
CA PHE A 94 7.85 8.14 11.77
C PHE A 94 8.71 9.16 11.00
N LYS A 95 9.19 10.17 11.72
CA LYS A 95 10.35 10.97 11.36
C LYS A 95 11.30 10.97 12.57
N ASN A 96 12.55 10.57 12.35
CA ASN A 96 13.58 10.63 13.38
C ASN A 96 14.37 11.94 13.28
N TYR A 97 14.73 12.50 14.44
CA TYR A 97 15.67 13.61 14.53
C TYR A 97 17.08 13.11 14.81
N ASP A 98 17.18 12.12 15.71
CA ASP A 98 18.43 11.52 16.09
C ASP A 98 18.68 10.28 15.24
N PRO A 99 19.96 9.96 14.98
CA PRO A 99 20.34 8.69 14.36
C PRO A 99 19.86 7.49 15.20
N LEU A 100 19.53 6.40 14.54
CA LEU A 100 19.28 5.14 15.22
C LEU A 100 20.59 4.60 15.83
N LYS A 101 20.49 3.82 16.91
CA LYS A 101 21.65 3.15 17.53
C LYS A 101 22.39 2.24 16.56
N ARG A 102 21.64 1.62 15.61
CA ARG A 102 22.17 0.76 14.54
C ARG A 102 21.84 1.35 13.18
N GLU A 103 22.07 2.63 12.97
CA GLU A 103 21.60 3.34 11.79
C GLU A 103 22.10 2.73 10.49
N ASP A 104 23.39 2.41 10.38
CA ASP A 104 23.93 1.79 9.16
C ASP A 104 23.28 0.43 8.88
N THR A 105 23.03 -0.37 9.93
CA THR A 105 22.31 -1.64 9.77
C THR A 105 20.87 -1.40 9.32
N ALA A 106 20.17 -0.43 9.90
CA ALA A 106 18.80 -0.08 9.52
C ALA A 106 18.71 0.40 8.06
N LYS A 107 19.64 1.27 7.64
CA LYS A 107 19.76 1.74 6.25
C LYS A 107 20.00 0.58 5.28
N ASN A 108 20.97 -0.29 5.60
CA ASN A 108 21.27 -1.47 4.78
C ASN A 108 20.08 -2.43 4.72
N ASN A 109 19.41 -2.66 5.84
CA ASN A 109 18.24 -3.54 5.92
C ASN A 109 17.06 -3.00 5.10
N LEU A 110 16.74 -1.70 5.18
CA LEU A 110 15.68 -1.09 4.37
C LEU A 110 15.98 -1.20 2.87
N THR A 111 17.22 -0.88 2.48
CA THR A 111 17.66 -0.99 1.08
C THR A 111 17.59 -2.43 0.58
N ARG A 112 18.10 -3.38 1.38
CA ARG A 112 18.05 -4.80 1.06
C ARG A 112 16.61 -5.30 0.98
N PHE A 113 15.76 -4.92 1.94
CA PHE A 113 14.37 -5.35 2.02
C PHE A 113 13.61 -5.04 0.73
N ILE A 114 13.67 -3.80 0.25
CA ILE A 114 12.96 -3.44 -0.98
C ILE A 114 13.64 -4.05 -2.21
N ARG A 115 14.96 -4.07 -2.30
CA ARG A 115 15.66 -4.60 -3.47
C ARG A 115 15.47 -6.10 -3.66
N GLU A 116 15.27 -6.85 -2.57
CA GLU A 116 15.00 -8.29 -2.61
C GLU A 116 13.52 -8.64 -2.85
N GLY A 117 12.63 -7.65 -2.91
CA GLY A 117 11.22 -7.84 -3.27
C GLY A 117 10.22 -7.45 -2.18
N GLY A 118 10.67 -6.97 -1.03
CA GLY A 118 9.79 -6.45 0.02
C GLY A 118 9.02 -5.22 -0.42
N GLY A 119 7.85 -4.99 0.15
CA GLY A 119 7.04 -3.80 -0.04
C GLY A 119 7.39 -2.71 0.97
N LEU A 120 7.69 -1.48 0.52
CA LEU A 120 7.83 -0.33 1.41
C LEU A 120 6.68 0.64 1.22
N MET A 121 6.00 0.97 2.31
CA MET A 121 4.95 1.98 2.34
C MET A 121 5.38 3.14 3.22
N TYR A 122 5.21 4.35 2.73
CA TYR A 122 5.56 5.60 3.38
C TYR A 122 4.30 6.38 3.68
N PHE A 123 4.15 6.78 4.93
CA PHE A 123 2.94 7.43 5.40
C PHE A 123 3.21 8.85 5.88
N HIS A 124 2.53 9.81 5.27
CA HIS A 124 2.51 11.22 5.64
C HIS A 124 3.94 11.79 5.85
N PHE A 125 4.30 12.14 7.08
CA PHE A 125 5.56 12.81 7.42
C PHE A 125 6.83 11.94 7.32
N THR A 126 6.70 10.67 7.00
CA THR A 126 7.83 9.75 6.85
C THR A 126 8.77 10.15 5.69
N GLY A 127 8.30 10.96 4.74
CA GLY A 127 9.18 11.57 3.73
C GLY A 127 10.31 12.42 4.32
N GLY A 128 10.20 12.86 5.58
CA GLY A 128 11.23 13.59 6.32
C GLY A 128 12.14 12.71 7.19
N ALA A 129 11.99 11.39 7.20
CA ALA A 129 12.85 10.49 7.97
C ALA A 129 14.24 10.39 7.34
N PHE A 130 15.23 9.94 8.12
CA PHE A 130 16.61 9.72 7.68
C PHE A 130 17.21 10.91 6.92
N GLU A 131 17.01 12.11 7.45
CA GLU A 131 17.54 13.34 6.86
C GLU A 131 19.04 13.23 6.57
N GLY A 132 19.46 13.68 5.37
CA GLY A 132 20.84 13.59 4.94
C GLY A 132 21.29 12.22 4.41
N TRP A 133 20.39 11.24 4.30
CA TRP A 133 20.70 9.97 3.65
C TRP A 133 20.22 9.97 2.18
N PRO A 134 21.14 10.14 1.19
CA PRO A 134 20.73 10.30 -0.21
C PRO A 134 20.00 9.09 -0.79
N GLU A 135 20.33 7.87 -0.31
CA GLU A 135 19.69 6.65 -0.79
C GLU A 135 18.23 6.53 -0.31
N TYR A 136 17.88 7.20 0.80
CA TYR A 136 16.48 7.27 1.24
C TYR A 136 15.57 7.89 0.18
N GLN A 137 16.04 8.95 -0.50
CA GLN A 137 15.31 9.54 -1.63
C GLN A 137 15.04 8.51 -2.74
N GLN A 138 15.99 7.58 -2.97
CA GLN A 138 15.83 6.54 -3.99
C GLN A 138 14.78 5.50 -3.58
N ILE A 139 14.79 5.08 -2.31
CA ILE A 139 13.86 4.04 -1.81
C ILE A 139 12.53 4.60 -1.30
N ALA A 140 12.37 5.93 -1.15
CA ALA A 140 11.12 6.59 -0.77
C ALA A 140 10.40 7.26 -1.96
N GLY A 141 11.09 7.38 -3.11
CA GLY A 141 10.59 8.05 -4.30
C GLY A 141 10.65 9.58 -4.19
N ARG A 142 10.20 10.14 -3.10
CA ARG A 142 10.25 11.56 -2.76
C ARG A 142 10.55 11.73 -1.28
N VAL A 143 11.25 12.81 -0.95
CA VAL A 143 11.57 13.21 0.43
C VAL A 143 11.20 14.65 0.67
N TRP A 144 11.08 15.03 1.92
CA TRP A 144 10.86 16.40 2.33
C TRP A 144 12.04 17.31 1.94
N ASN A 145 11.73 18.40 1.22
CA ASN A 145 12.70 19.45 0.94
C ASN A 145 12.35 20.70 1.74
N PRO A 146 13.18 21.13 2.72
CA PRO A 146 12.91 22.30 3.57
C PRO A 146 12.95 23.63 2.83
N GLU A 147 13.48 23.69 1.61
CA GLU A 147 13.52 24.90 0.78
C GLU A 147 12.16 25.19 0.11
N PHE A 148 11.28 24.20 0.06
CA PHE A 148 9.95 24.35 -0.52
C PHE A 148 8.92 24.72 0.55
N ARG A 149 7.80 25.27 0.13
CA ARG A 149 6.65 25.47 1.00
C ARG A 149 6.18 24.10 1.50
N ALA A 150 6.01 23.97 2.82
CA ALA A 150 5.74 22.69 3.46
C ALA A 150 4.42 22.06 2.98
N HIS A 151 3.31 22.73 3.22
CA HIS A 151 1.96 22.28 2.88
C HIS A 151 1.01 23.46 2.81
N ASP A 152 -0.19 23.25 2.30
CA ASP A 152 -1.30 24.17 2.43
C ASP A 152 -1.78 24.21 3.90
N PRO A 153 -2.54 25.23 4.31
CA PRO A 153 -3.24 25.21 5.60
C PRO A 153 -4.05 23.91 5.75
N TYR A 154 -4.07 23.35 6.96
CA TYR A 154 -4.88 22.18 7.27
C TYR A 154 -6.35 22.47 7.00
N GLN A 155 -6.94 21.77 6.02
CA GLN A 155 -8.30 22.05 5.53
C GLN A 155 -8.86 20.85 4.76
N GLU A 156 -10.15 20.94 4.41
CA GLU A 156 -10.76 20.01 3.47
C GLU A 156 -10.33 20.33 2.02
N PHE A 157 -9.94 19.30 1.26
CA PHE A 157 -9.68 19.37 -0.17
C PHE A 157 -10.14 18.10 -0.91
N ILE A 158 -10.18 18.17 -2.23
CA ILE A 158 -10.53 17.03 -3.09
C ILE A 158 -9.25 16.35 -3.51
N VAL A 159 -9.20 15.02 -3.31
CA VAL A 159 -8.21 14.13 -3.90
C VAL A 159 -8.79 13.57 -5.20
N THR A 160 -8.09 13.79 -6.29
CA THR A 160 -8.45 13.33 -7.63
C THR A 160 -7.66 12.09 -7.98
N ILE A 161 -8.34 11.03 -8.41
CA ILE A 161 -7.71 9.77 -8.82
C ILE A 161 -7.23 9.89 -10.27
N VAL A 162 -5.91 9.79 -10.46
CA VAL A 162 -5.26 9.90 -11.78
C VAL A 162 -5.25 8.57 -12.51
N GLN A 163 -4.89 7.49 -11.80
CA GLN A 163 -4.73 6.14 -12.36
C GLN A 163 -5.87 5.21 -11.91
N LYS A 164 -7.08 5.43 -12.43
CA LYS A 164 -8.31 4.72 -12.01
C LYS A 164 -8.24 3.20 -12.18
N GLU A 165 -7.51 2.74 -13.20
CA GLU A 165 -7.38 1.30 -13.49
C GLU A 165 -6.27 0.61 -12.68
N HIS A 166 -5.45 1.37 -11.97
CA HIS A 166 -4.37 0.78 -11.16
C HIS A 166 -4.97 -0.03 -9.99
N PRO A 167 -4.44 -1.24 -9.67
CA PRO A 167 -4.99 -2.10 -8.61
C PRO A 167 -5.14 -1.42 -7.26
N ILE A 168 -4.27 -0.47 -6.89
CA ILE A 168 -4.37 0.29 -5.65
C ILE A 168 -5.64 1.16 -5.63
N MET A 169 -6.08 1.67 -6.79
CA MET A 169 -7.21 2.58 -6.91
C MET A 169 -8.55 1.89 -7.17
N GLN A 170 -8.57 0.55 -7.18
CA GLN A 170 -9.82 -0.20 -7.38
C GLN A 170 -10.83 0.09 -6.24
N GLY A 171 -12.05 0.47 -6.64
CA GLY A 171 -13.12 0.83 -5.72
C GLY A 171 -13.02 2.24 -5.12
N ILE A 172 -12.08 3.07 -5.60
CA ILE A 172 -11.85 4.43 -5.11
C ILE A 172 -12.25 5.42 -6.21
N ALA A 173 -13.13 6.36 -5.88
CA ALA A 173 -13.44 7.53 -6.70
C ALA A 173 -12.74 8.77 -6.13
N ASP A 174 -12.86 9.91 -6.81
CA ASP A 174 -12.44 11.20 -6.27
C ASP A 174 -13.17 11.46 -4.95
N PHE A 175 -12.45 11.89 -3.90
CA PHE A 175 -12.99 12.02 -2.57
C PHE A 175 -12.54 13.30 -1.85
N ARG A 176 -13.25 13.66 -0.78
CA ARG A 176 -12.90 14.76 0.11
C ARG A 176 -12.17 14.24 1.33
N ILE A 177 -11.14 14.96 1.75
CA ILE A 177 -10.39 14.66 2.96
C ILE A 177 -10.04 15.96 3.69
N THR A 178 -10.03 15.92 5.02
CA THR A 178 -9.48 17.01 5.84
C THR A 178 -8.07 16.62 6.26
N ASP A 179 -7.07 17.33 5.71
CA ASP A 179 -5.66 16.94 5.85
C ASP A 179 -4.71 18.12 5.56
N GLU A 180 -3.41 17.86 5.59
CA GLU A 180 -2.35 18.73 5.08
C GLU A 180 -2.01 18.35 3.63
N LEU A 181 -2.19 19.28 2.69
CA LEU A 181 -1.77 19.09 1.31
C LEU A 181 -0.28 19.43 1.19
N TYR A 182 0.58 18.42 1.15
CA TYR A 182 2.04 18.62 1.03
C TYR A 182 2.45 19.14 -0.35
N THR A 183 3.35 20.13 -0.33
CA THR A 183 3.88 20.77 -1.55
C THR A 183 5.42 20.73 -1.58
N CYS A 184 6.03 20.13 -0.57
CA CYS A 184 7.47 20.18 -0.29
C CYS A 184 8.23 18.92 -0.69
N LEU A 185 7.59 17.93 -1.28
CA LEU A 185 8.30 16.71 -1.64
C LEU A 185 9.14 16.90 -2.91
N ASP A 186 10.38 16.40 -2.86
CA ASP A 186 11.36 16.48 -3.94
C ASP A 186 12.03 15.12 -4.18
N GLY A 187 12.63 14.93 -5.35
CA GLY A 187 13.40 13.76 -5.73
C GLY A 187 13.48 13.57 -7.23
N GLN A 188 14.61 12.99 -7.66
CA GLN A 188 14.92 12.79 -9.08
C GLN A 188 14.38 11.47 -9.64
N ARG A 189 13.96 10.56 -8.75
CA ARG A 189 13.41 9.28 -9.17
C ARG A 189 12.12 9.45 -9.95
N GLU A 190 11.92 8.67 -11.02
CA GLU A 190 10.63 8.54 -11.67
C GLU A 190 9.62 7.90 -10.72
N ILE A 191 8.44 8.50 -10.63
CA ILE A 191 7.30 8.01 -9.85
C ILE A 191 6.06 7.95 -10.73
N GLU A 192 5.17 7.02 -10.46
CA GLU A 192 3.85 6.97 -11.05
C GLU A 192 2.84 7.56 -10.06
N VAL A 193 2.25 8.71 -10.42
CA VAL A 193 1.26 9.40 -9.58
C VAL A 193 -0.09 8.70 -9.72
N LEU A 194 -0.64 8.25 -8.61
CA LEU A 194 -1.94 7.56 -8.55
C LEU A 194 -3.09 8.51 -8.19
N ALA A 195 -2.80 9.49 -7.31
CA ALA A 195 -3.75 10.49 -6.87
C ALA A 195 -3.05 11.82 -6.65
N GLU A 196 -3.77 12.91 -6.91
CA GLU A 196 -3.27 14.27 -6.76
C GLU A 196 -4.33 15.20 -6.17
N ALA A 197 -3.91 16.36 -5.67
CA ALA A 197 -4.82 17.41 -5.23
C ALA A 197 -4.32 18.80 -5.65
N LYS A 198 -5.26 19.72 -5.83
CA LYS A 198 -4.98 21.09 -6.22
C LYS A 198 -4.77 21.96 -4.99
N SER A 199 -3.59 22.58 -4.89
CA SER A 199 -3.29 23.54 -3.84
C SER A 199 -4.21 24.76 -3.91
N SER A 200 -4.75 25.15 -2.76
CA SER A 200 -5.54 26.39 -2.61
C SER A 200 -4.67 27.65 -2.59
N VAL A 201 -3.36 27.49 -2.38
CA VAL A 201 -2.41 28.60 -2.24
C VAL A 201 -1.83 29.03 -3.59
N ASP A 202 -1.40 28.07 -4.42
CA ASP A 202 -0.71 28.38 -5.69
C ASP A 202 -1.41 27.80 -6.93
N ASN A 203 -2.54 27.11 -6.75
CA ASN A 203 -3.33 26.47 -7.80
C ASN A 203 -2.63 25.36 -8.58
N LYS A 204 -1.49 24.86 -8.12
CA LYS A 204 -0.78 23.73 -8.74
C LYS A 204 -1.33 22.40 -8.24
N MET A 205 -1.16 21.35 -9.06
CA MET A 205 -1.45 19.98 -8.67
C MET A 205 -0.23 19.39 -7.97
N TYR A 206 -0.47 18.65 -6.88
CA TYR A 206 0.56 17.98 -6.10
C TYR A 206 0.20 16.50 -5.89
N PRO A 207 1.17 15.58 -5.99
CA PRO A 207 0.95 14.16 -5.74
C PRO A 207 0.52 13.92 -4.29
N MET A 208 -0.61 13.22 -4.11
CA MET A 208 -1.11 12.78 -2.79
C MET A 208 -0.81 11.31 -2.54
N ALA A 209 -0.71 10.51 -3.61
CA ALA A 209 -0.28 9.13 -3.57
C ALA A 209 0.47 8.77 -4.86
N PHE A 210 1.56 8.02 -4.71
CA PHE A 210 2.37 7.58 -5.85
C PHE A 210 3.08 6.27 -5.55
N ILE A 211 3.55 5.62 -6.61
CA ILE A 211 4.28 4.36 -6.56
C ILE A 211 5.60 4.44 -7.34
N PHE A 212 6.47 3.47 -7.05
CA PHE A 212 7.72 3.23 -7.76
C PHE A 212 8.17 1.79 -7.54
N THR A 213 9.21 1.36 -8.27
CA THR A 213 9.83 0.05 -8.09
C THR A 213 11.32 0.21 -7.80
N GLU A 214 11.88 -0.58 -6.88
CA GLU A 214 13.30 -0.61 -6.57
C GLU A 214 13.78 -2.06 -6.48
N GLY A 215 14.71 -2.45 -7.36
CA GLY A 215 15.11 -3.84 -7.50
C GLY A 215 13.90 -4.72 -7.88
N LYS A 216 13.57 -5.69 -7.02
CA LYS A 216 12.40 -6.54 -7.18
C LYS A 216 11.18 -6.02 -6.39
N GLY A 217 11.38 -5.07 -5.48
CA GLY A 217 10.35 -4.59 -4.58
C GLY A 217 9.54 -3.43 -5.13
N ARG A 218 8.50 -3.08 -4.40
CA ARG A 218 7.52 -2.05 -4.74
C ARG A 218 7.39 -1.04 -3.61
N GLY A 219 7.40 0.23 -3.98
CA GLY A 219 7.17 1.34 -3.06
C GLY A 219 5.82 2.00 -3.29
N PHE A 220 5.13 2.33 -2.22
CA PHE A 220 3.95 3.18 -2.20
C PHE A 220 4.17 4.31 -1.20
N HIS A 221 3.87 5.53 -1.60
CA HIS A 221 3.98 6.69 -0.73
C HIS A 221 2.67 7.48 -0.79
N THR A 222 2.10 7.78 0.37
CA THR A 222 1.00 8.73 0.50
C THR A 222 1.35 9.82 1.51
N VAL A 223 1.08 11.07 1.14
CA VAL A 223 1.23 12.23 2.01
C VAL A 223 -0.01 12.49 2.85
N LEU A 224 -1.08 11.74 2.61
CA LEU A 224 -2.32 11.81 3.39
C LEU A 224 -2.13 11.14 4.75
N GLY A 225 -2.87 11.60 5.77
CA GLY A 225 -2.90 10.95 7.08
C GLY A 225 -2.30 11.74 8.23
N HIS A 226 -2.37 13.09 8.19
CA HIS A 226 -1.84 13.94 9.25
C HIS A 226 -2.36 13.57 10.65
N ASP A 227 -3.65 13.30 10.76
CA ASP A 227 -4.29 12.90 12.02
C ASP A 227 -5.43 11.88 11.81
N GLY A 228 -6.14 11.55 12.89
CA GLY A 228 -7.26 10.61 12.85
C GLY A 228 -8.44 11.07 11.98
N LYS A 229 -8.58 12.37 11.68
CA LYS A 229 -9.68 12.87 10.83
C LYS A 229 -9.52 12.47 9.38
N ALA A 230 -8.29 12.28 8.92
CA ALA A 230 -8.02 11.78 7.56
C ALA A 230 -8.70 10.42 7.31
N PHE A 231 -8.81 9.58 8.34
CA PHE A 231 -9.46 8.26 8.26
C PHE A 231 -10.99 8.31 8.25
N ASN A 232 -11.60 9.52 8.36
CA ASN A 232 -13.04 9.68 8.09
C ASN A 232 -13.35 9.54 6.58
N ALA A 233 -12.35 9.63 5.71
CA ALA A 233 -12.44 9.27 4.31
C ALA A 233 -12.15 7.76 4.15
N PRO A 234 -13.16 6.90 3.93
CA PRO A 234 -12.98 5.46 3.79
C PRO A 234 -12.10 5.09 2.60
N GLU A 235 -11.98 5.99 1.63
CA GLU A 235 -11.12 5.85 0.46
C GLU A 235 -9.64 5.75 0.87
N LEU A 236 -9.20 6.49 1.89
CA LEU A 236 -7.83 6.37 2.43
C LEU A 236 -7.59 4.96 2.98
N THR A 237 -8.53 4.41 3.76
CA THR A 237 -8.44 3.04 4.27
C THR A 237 -8.35 2.02 3.12
N THR A 238 -9.22 2.13 2.12
CA THR A 238 -9.23 1.24 0.95
C THR A 238 -7.90 1.34 0.19
N MET A 239 -7.39 2.56 -0.03
CA MET A 239 -6.12 2.81 -0.70
C MET A 239 -4.95 2.14 0.04
N LEU A 240 -4.89 2.26 1.36
CA LEU A 240 -3.84 1.65 2.18
C LEU A 240 -3.87 0.12 2.12
N GLN A 241 -5.06 -0.48 2.20
CA GLN A 241 -5.22 -1.94 2.08
C GLN A 241 -4.79 -2.45 0.71
N ASN A 242 -5.28 -1.81 -0.35
CA ASN A 242 -4.92 -2.17 -1.71
C ASN A 242 -3.41 -1.99 -1.97
N ALA A 243 -2.81 -0.92 -1.43
CA ALA A 243 -1.38 -0.65 -1.53
C ALA A 243 -0.55 -1.73 -0.83
N ALA A 244 -0.93 -2.18 0.37
CA ALA A 244 -0.24 -3.26 1.07
C ALA A 244 -0.27 -4.55 0.26
N ILE A 245 -1.44 -4.93 -0.27
CA ILE A 245 -1.59 -6.12 -1.11
C ILE A 245 -0.79 -6.00 -2.41
N TRP A 246 -0.74 -4.82 -3.01
CA TRP A 246 0.01 -4.58 -4.25
C TRP A 246 1.53 -4.61 -3.99
N CYS A 247 2.00 -3.97 -2.91
CA CYS A 247 3.41 -3.94 -2.54
C CYS A 247 3.96 -5.33 -2.21
N ALA A 248 3.17 -6.20 -1.58
CA ALA A 248 3.57 -7.57 -1.23
C ALA A 248 3.85 -8.47 -2.45
N LYS A 249 3.36 -8.11 -3.64
CA LYS A 249 3.56 -8.89 -4.88
C LYS A 249 4.94 -8.69 -5.54
N GLY A 250 5.84 -7.97 -4.90
CA GLY A 250 7.25 -7.88 -5.30
C GLY A 250 8.05 -9.14 -4.97
N LYS A 251 7.62 -9.87 -3.94
CA LYS A 251 8.22 -11.14 -3.49
C LYS A 251 7.77 -12.33 -4.32
#